data_1d5513c45552ec53ad6a9753cf16871c
#
_entry.id   1d5513c45552ec53ad6a9753cf16871c
#
_cell.length_a   1.000
_cell.length_b   1.000
_cell.length_c   1.000
_cell.angle_alpha   90.00
_cell.angle_beta   90.00
_cell.angle_gamma   90.00
#
_symmetry.space_group_name_H-M   'P 1'
#
loop_
_entity.id
_entity.type
_entity.pdbx_description
1 polymer ?
#
loop_
_entity_poly.entity_id
_entity_poly.type
_entity_poly.pdbx_seq_one_letter_code
_entity_poly.pdbx_strand_id
1 'polypeptide(L)'
;MAAKTVSGSPSKTLITICLVLNICCSILIVLVNKWIYTHYGFPNITLTCIHFIVTTIGLLICHQMDLFQPKRLPVKSMLPLAFTFCGFVVFTNLSLETNTVGTYQLIKTMTTPCIMFIQTYFYRKSFTNKVKFTVVPIAVGVFLNSFYDVKFNLIGIIFATIGVIVTSLYQVWVGEKQSEFQVNSMQLLLYQAPLSASLLLFVIPIFERLPNPQTFLTAWPLEVIFMVLFSGVIAFSVNLSIFWIIGNTSPVTYNMVGHLKFCLTLLGGYVLFHDSLQFLQVLGIFTTLAGIIAYTHFKMEERKKLVLPSAESSREEKKTNLI
;
A
#
# COMPACT_ATOMS: atom_id res chain seq x y z
N MET A 1 30.83 16.48 -4.10
CA MET A 1 29.81 16.79 -5.13
C MET A 1 28.45 16.83 -4.44
N ALA A 2 27.80 17.99 -4.38
CA ALA A 2 26.54 18.17 -3.68
C ALA A 2 25.42 17.44 -4.43
N ALA A 3 24.75 16.51 -3.75
CA ALA A 3 23.55 15.84 -4.26
C ALA A 3 22.50 16.93 -4.55
N LYS A 4 22.16 17.14 -5.82
CA LYS A 4 21.05 17.98 -6.24
C LYS A 4 19.78 17.49 -5.56
N THR A 5 19.31 18.23 -4.57
CA THR A 5 17.93 18.16 -4.12
C THR A 5 17.05 18.58 -5.30
N VAL A 6 16.48 17.60 -5.99
CA VAL A 6 15.49 17.84 -7.04
C VAL A 6 14.21 18.29 -6.35
N SER A 7 14.09 19.58 -6.11
CA SER A 7 12.86 20.24 -5.64
C SER A 7 11.93 20.50 -6.82
N GLY A 8 11.51 19.45 -7.51
CA GLY A 8 10.47 19.50 -8.54
C GLY A 8 9.46 18.40 -8.28
N SER A 9 8.15 18.67 -8.36
CA SER A 9 7.13 17.60 -8.34
C SER A 9 7.47 16.60 -9.46
N PRO A 10 7.41 15.27 -9.16
CA PRO A 10 7.78 14.26 -10.15
C PRO A 10 6.91 14.39 -11.41
N SER A 11 7.51 14.12 -12.56
CA SER A 11 6.80 14.17 -13.84
C SER A 11 5.61 13.21 -13.83
N LYS A 12 4.55 13.53 -14.56
CA LYS A 12 3.36 12.64 -14.69
C LYS A 12 3.78 11.25 -15.21
N THR A 13 4.73 11.21 -16.14
CA THR A 13 5.28 9.96 -16.69
C THR A 13 5.92 9.10 -15.62
N LEU A 14 6.73 9.68 -14.74
CA LEU A 14 7.37 8.95 -13.63
C LEU A 14 6.32 8.40 -12.64
N ILE A 15 5.29 9.20 -12.31
CA ILE A 15 4.19 8.73 -11.47
C ILE A 15 3.49 7.53 -12.12
N THR A 16 3.17 7.61 -13.41
CA THR A 16 2.51 6.51 -14.13
C THR A 16 3.38 5.26 -14.16
N ILE A 17 4.67 5.39 -14.45
CA ILE A 17 5.61 4.25 -14.43
C ILE A 17 5.64 3.58 -13.06
N CYS A 18 5.77 4.35 -11.97
CA CYS A 18 5.77 3.81 -10.61
C CYS A 18 4.44 3.14 -10.24
N LEU A 19 3.30 3.68 -10.70
CA LEU A 19 1.99 3.07 -10.48
C LEU A 19 1.88 1.72 -11.22
N VAL A 20 2.27 1.66 -12.50
CA VAL A 20 2.27 0.43 -13.28
C VAL A 20 3.20 -0.61 -12.66
N LEU A 21 4.42 -0.22 -12.30
CA LEU A 21 5.37 -1.10 -11.63
C LEU A 21 4.79 -1.66 -10.32
N ASN A 22 4.17 -0.80 -9.50
CA ASN A 22 3.53 -1.24 -8.25
C ASN A 22 2.39 -2.23 -8.51
N ILE A 23 1.58 -2.03 -9.56
CA ILE A 23 0.50 -2.94 -9.93
C ILE A 23 1.09 -4.30 -10.33
N CYS A 24 2.04 -4.31 -11.27
CA CYS A 24 2.66 -5.54 -11.76
C CYS A 24 3.35 -6.34 -10.63
N CYS A 25 4.20 -5.68 -9.84
CA CYS A 25 4.89 -6.31 -8.73
C CYS A 25 3.90 -6.80 -7.64
N SER A 26 2.81 -6.05 -7.40
CA SER A 26 1.79 -6.45 -6.41
C SER A 26 0.99 -7.67 -6.86
N ILE A 27 0.69 -7.81 -8.14
CA ILE A 27 0.02 -9.01 -8.68
C ILE A 27 0.99 -10.19 -8.61
N LEU A 28 2.22 -9.99 -9.07
CA LEU A 28 3.24 -11.04 -9.08
C LEU A 28 3.52 -11.58 -7.67
N ILE A 29 3.69 -10.70 -6.66
CA ILE A 29 3.94 -11.15 -5.29
C ILE A 29 2.76 -11.95 -4.71
N VAL A 30 1.52 -11.57 -5.05
CA VAL A 30 0.34 -12.33 -4.60
C VAL A 30 0.34 -13.73 -5.19
N LEU A 31 0.67 -13.89 -6.48
CA LEU A 31 0.74 -15.21 -7.15
C LEU A 31 1.86 -16.06 -6.56
N VAL A 32 3.07 -15.49 -6.41
CA VAL A 32 4.22 -16.22 -5.83
C VAL A 32 3.96 -16.61 -4.39
N ASN A 33 3.44 -15.70 -3.56
CA ASN A 33 3.10 -15.99 -2.17
C ASN A 33 2.02 -17.05 -2.06
N LYS A 34 0.96 -16.99 -2.89
CA LYS A 34 -0.08 -18.02 -2.94
C LYS A 34 0.52 -19.38 -3.26
N TRP A 35 1.42 -19.46 -4.23
CA TRP A 35 2.14 -20.70 -4.56
C TRP A 35 2.93 -21.22 -3.35
N ILE A 36 3.71 -20.37 -2.69
CA ILE A 36 4.50 -20.71 -1.50
C ILE A 36 3.60 -21.27 -0.36
N TYR A 37 2.44 -20.63 -0.12
CA TYR A 37 1.52 -21.07 0.93
C TYR A 37 0.82 -22.39 0.58
N THR A 38 0.34 -22.53 -0.66
CA THR A 38 -0.49 -23.69 -1.05
C THR A 38 0.34 -24.94 -1.32
N HIS A 39 1.56 -24.78 -1.87
CA HIS A 39 2.41 -25.92 -2.22
C HIS A 39 3.26 -26.40 -1.04
N TYR A 40 3.75 -25.47 -0.25
CA TYR A 40 4.74 -25.79 0.78
C TYR A 40 4.22 -25.55 2.21
N GLY A 41 3.04 -24.95 2.37
CA GLY A 41 2.50 -24.61 3.69
C GLY A 41 3.35 -23.60 4.48
N PHE A 42 4.11 -22.74 3.78
CA PHE A 42 5.02 -21.80 4.44
C PHE A 42 4.24 -20.74 5.23
N PRO A 43 4.63 -20.43 6.49
CA PRO A 43 3.90 -19.50 7.35
C PRO A 43 3.89 -18.07 6.80
N ASN A 44 2.73 -17.42 6.81
CA ASN A 44 2.48 -16.14 6.15
C ASN A 44 3.18 -14.96 6.86
N ILE A 45 3.10 -14.89 8.21
CA ILE A 45 3.75 -13.81 8.98
C ILE A 45 5.26 -13.94 8.90
N THR A 46 5.77 -15.19 8.97
CA THR A 46 7.20 -15.51 8.78
C THR A 46 7.67 -15.05 7.40
N LEU A 47 6.93 -15.33 6.33
CA LEU A 47 7.24 -14.86 4.99
C LEU A 47 7.30 -13.33 4.94
N THR A 48 6.33 -12.66 5.56
CA THR A 48 6.31 -11.18 5.63
C THR A 48 7.53 -10.64 6.40
N CYS A 49 7.93 -11.30 7.48
CA CYS A 49 9.15 -10.94 8.23
C CYS A 49 10.40 -11.04 7.32
N ILE A 50 10.55 -12.14 6.58
CA ILE A 50 11.64 -12.33 5.61
C ILE A 50 11.61 -11.25 4.53
N HIS A 51 10.44 -10.87 4.02
CA HIS A 51 10.31 -9.78 3.05
C HIS A 51 10.89 -8.46 3.59
N PHE A 52 10.69 -8.15 4.88
CA PHE A 52 11.24 -6.94 5.48
C PHE A 52 12.74 -7.06 5.76
N ILE A 53 13.25 -8.24 6.06
CA ILE A 53 14.70 -8.49 6.16
C ILE A 53 15.34 -8.28 4.77
N VAL A 54 14.79 -8.88 3.72
CA VAL A 54 15.27 -8.69 2.34
C VAL A 54 15.15 -7.23 1.89
N THR A 55 14.06 -6.55 2.26
CA THR A 55 13.88 -5.11 2.02
C THR A 55 14.98 -4.29 2.70
N THR A 56 15.31 -4.60 3.94
CA THR A 56 16.40 -3.94 4.67
C THR A 56 17.75 -4.15 3.99
N ILE A 57 18.07 -5.39 3.63
CA ILE A 57 19.31 -5.72 2.91
C ILE A 57 19.37 -4.99 1.56
N GLY A 58 18.28 -5.00 0.79
CA GLY A 58 18.18 -4.28 -0.48
C GLY A 58 18.42 -2.77 -0.33
N LEU A 59 17.90 -2.14 0.72
CA LEU A 59 18.15 -0.72 1.00
C LEU A 59 19.59 -0.45 1.43
N LEU A 60 20.22 -1.36 2.18
CA LEU A 60 21.64 -1.23 2.53
C LEU A 60 22.53 -1.34 1.29
N ILE A 61 22.22 -2.24 0.36
CA ILE A 61 22.90 -2.33 -0.94
C ILE A 61 22.70 -1.03 -1.74
N CYS A 62 21.48 -0.51 -1.83
CA CYS A 62 21.22 0.78 -2.49
C CYS A 62 22.01 1.93 -1.86
N HIS A 63 22.18 1.92 -0.54
CA HIS A 63 23.02 2.91 0.15
C HIS A 63 24.50 2.75 -0.22
N GLN A 64 25.02 1.53 -0.25
CA GLN A 64 26.43 1.27 -0.66
C GLN A 64 26.68 1.66 -2.12
N MET A 65 25.65 1.60 -2.97
CA MET A 65 25.71 2.05 -4.37
C MET A 65 25.51 3.57 -4.53
N ASP A 66 25.46 4.34 -3.44
CA ASP A 66 25.24 5.80 -3.43
C ASP A 66 23.91 6.26 -4.09
N LEU A 67 22.90 5.39 -4.16
CA LEU A 67 21.59 5.73 -4.71
C LEU A 67 20.81 6.70 -3.80
N PHE A 68 21.10 6.71 -2.50
CA PHE A 68 20.58 7.67 -1.54
C PHE A 68 21.51 7.77 -0.33
N GLN A 69 21.44 8.92 0.38
CA GLN A 69 22.15 9.11 1.64
C GLN A 69 21.18 8.95 2.82
N PRO A 70 21.50 8.11 3.83
CA PRO A 70 20.68 7.96 5.02
C PRO A 70 20.60 9.27 5.79
N LYS A 71 19.40 9.63 6.26
CA LYS A 71 19.19 10.73 7.17
C LYS A 71 18.91 10.17 8.56
N ARG A 72 19.55 10.71 9.59
CA ARG A 72 19.29 10.26 10.97
C ARG A 72 17.88 10.64 11.40
N LEU A 73 17.07 9.64 11.74
CA LEU A 73 15.70 9.81 12.22
C LEU A 73 15.60 9.32 13.68
N PRO A 74 14.78 9.97 14.50
CA PRO A 74 14.56 9.52 15.87
C PRO A 74 13.76 8.21 15.88
N VAL A 75 14.36 7.12 16.33
CA VAL A 75 13.75 5.78 16.34
C VAL A 75 12.40 5.77 17.08
N LYS A 76 12.28 6.54 18.19
CA LYS A 76 11.02 6.67 18.93
C LYS A 76 9.86 7.17 18.07
N SER A 77 10.12 8.06 17.11
CA SER A 77 9.10 8.58 16.20
C SER A 77 8.75 7.59 15.07
N MET A 78 9.57 6.56 14.85
CA MET A 78 9.33 5.50 13.86
C MET A 78 8.59 4.30 14.45
N LEU A 79 8.65 4.10 15.78
CA LEU A 79 7.97 2.99 16.46
C LEU A 79 6.46 2.93 16.17
N PRO A 80 5.67 4.03 16.25
CA PRO A 80 4.24 3.98 15.92
C PRO A 80 3.98 3.49 14.50
N LEU A 81 4.83 3.88 13.52
CA LEU A 81 4.72 3.43 12.14
C LEU A 81 4.96 1.92 12.02
N ALA A 82 5.97 1.38 12.70
CA ALA A 82 6.26 -0.05 12.72
C ALA A 82 5.16 -0.84 13.45
N PHE A 83 4.63 -0.34 14.56
CA PHE A 83 3.51 -0.96 15.28
C PHE A 83 2.23 -1.01 14.46
N THR A 84 1.86 0.09 13.79
CA THR A 84 0.68 0.09 12.91
C THR A 84 0.87 -0.81 11.72
N PHE A 85 2.08 -0.92 11.19
CA PHE A 85 2.36 -1.90 10.15
C PHE A 85 2.16 -3.34 10.63
N CYS A 86 2.75 -3.72 11.78
CA CYS A 86 2.57 -5.06 12.34
C CYS A 86 1.10 -5.35 12.65
N GLY A 87 0.39 -4.40 13.23
CA GLY A 87 -1.06 -4.51 13.45
C GLY A 87 -1.82 -4.70 12.14
N PHE A 88 -1.49 -3.94 11.09
CA PHE A 88 -2.06 -4.13 9.76
C PHE A 88 -1.86 -5.58 9.26
N VAL A 89 -0.64 -6.13 9.35
CA VAL A 89 -0.36 -7.50 8.92
C VAL A 89 -1.18 -8.51 9.71
N VAL A 90 -1.18 -8.40 11.04
CA VAL A 90 -1.89 -9.35 11.93
C VAL A 90 -3.40 -9.31 11.69
N PHE A 91 -4.02 -8.14 11.74
CA PHE A 91 -5.47 -8.02 11.60
C PHE A 91 -5.96 -8.32 10.18
N THR A 92 -5.15 -8.07 9.14
CA THR A 92 -5.43 -8.51 7.77
C THR A 92 -5.46 -10.03 7.70
N ASN A 93 -4.48 -10.72 8.27
CA ASN A 93 -4.40 -12.17 8.23
C ASN A 93 -5.55 -12.80 9.04
N LEU A 94 -5.83 -12.33 10.25
CA LEU A 94 -6.96 -12.81 11.07
C LEU A 94 -8.30 -12.56 10.37
N SER A 95 -8.44 -11.42 9.68
CA SER A 95 -9.65 -11.16 8.91
C SER A 95 -9.80 -12.08 7.72
N LEU A 96 -8.73 -12.39 6.98
CA LEU A 96 -8.77 -13.32 5.85
C LEU A 96 -8.98 -14.79 6.30
N GLU A 97 -8.55 -15.15 7.49
CA GLU A 97 -8.80 -16.48 8.08
C GLU A 97 -10.26 -16.66 8.46
N THR A 98 -10.93 -15.61 8.94
CA THR A 98 -12.28 -15.67 9.49
C THR A 98 -13.38 -15.23 8.53
N ASN A 99 -13.06 -14.48 7.48
CA ASN A 99 -13.98 -13.98 6.46
C ASN A 99 -13.71 -14.60 5.09
N THR A 100 -14.71 -14.51 4.22
CA THR A 100 -14.49 -14.70 2.78
C THR A 100 -13.69 -13.53 2.20
N VAL A 101 -13.04 -13.78 1.05
CA VAL A 101 -12.28 -12.74 0.34
C VAL A 101 -13.18 -11.56 -0.03
N GLY A 102 -14.42 -11.80 -0.46
CA GLY A 102 -15.38 -10.77 -0.79
C GLY A 102 -15.75 -9.88 0.40
N THR A 103 -16.05 -10.50 1.56
CA THR A 103 -16.33 -9.75 2.81
C THR A 103 -15.13 -8.89 3.21
N TYR A 104 -13.93 -9.45 3.17
CA TYR A 104 -12.69 -8.70 3.46
C TYR A 104 -12.51 -7.51 2.53
N GLN A 105 -12.65 -7.70 1.21
CA GLN A 105 -12.48 -6.63 0.22
C GLN A 105 -13.53 -5.52 0.39
N LEU A 106 -14.77 -5.90 0.70
CA LEU A 106 -15.84 -4.93 0.96
C LEU A 106 -15.50 -4.05 2.17
N ILE A 107 -15.13 -4.64 3.30
CA ILE A 107 -14.77 -3.87 4.51
C ILE A 107 -13.52 -3.03 4.26
N LYS A 108 -12.52 -3.58 3.56
CA LYS A 108 -11.29 -2.86 3.18
C LYS A 108 -11.55 -1.61 2.35
N THR A 109 -12.64 -1.54 1.60
CA THR A 109 -13.01 -0.32 0.85
C THR A 109 -13.19 0.88 1.78
N MET A 110 -13.58 0.64 3.04
CA MET A 110 -13.71 1.68 4.07
C MET A 110 -12.37 2.32 4.47
N THR A 111 -11.24 1.75 4.04
CA THR A 111 -9.90 2.36 4.25
C THR A 111 -9.83 3.76 3.62
N THR A 112 -10.40 3.95 2.44
CA THR A 112 -10.39 5.26 1.75
C THR A 112 -11.13 6.36 2.55
N PRO A 113 -12.41 6.20 2.92
CA PRO A 113 -13.08 7.20 3.74
C PRO A 113 -12.44 7.36 5.13
N CYS A 114 -11.91 6.29 5.72
CA CYS A 114 -11.20 6.36 6.99
C CYS A 114 -9.93 7.23 6.89
N ILE A 115 -9.12 7.07 5.84
CA ILE A 115 -7.96 7.92 5.56
C ILE A 115 -8.39 9.37 5.37
N MET A 116 -9.43 9.62 4.57
CA MET A 116 -9.92 10.97 4.33
C MET A 116 -10.39 11.63 5.63
N PHE A 117 -11.06 10.87 6.51
CA PHE A 117 -11.46 11.34 7.83
C PHE A 117 -10.25 11.69 8.70
N ILE A 118 -9.27 10.77 8.83
CA ILE A 118 -8.04 10.97 9.61
C ILE A 118 -7.29 12.22 9.10
N GLN A 119 -7.10 12.33 7.79
CA GLN A 119 -6.39 13.46 7.19
C GLN A 119 -7.13 14.79 7.37
N THR A 120 -8.47 14.78 7.30
CA THR A 120 -9.26 16.00 7.50
C THR A 120 -9.26 16.43 8.96
N TYR A 121 -9.51 15.50 9.88
CA TYR A 121 -9.71 15.82 11.30
C TYR A 121 -8.38 16.10 12.02
N PHE A 122 -7.37 15.25 11.86
CA PHE A 122 -6.10 15.38 12.58
C PHE A 122 -5.06 16.24 11.85
N TYR A 123 -5.04 16.19 10.51
CA TYR A 123 -4.02 16.89 9.72
C TYR A 123 -4.57 18.10 8.96
N ARG A 124 -5.85 18.44 9.18
CA ARG A 124 -6.54 19.60 8.59
C ARG A 124 -6.40 19.69 7.05
N LYS A 125 -6.27 18.53 6.39
CA LYS A 125 -6.26 18.45 4.92
C LYS A 125 -7.69 18.54 4.40
N SER A 126 -7.94 19.40 3.44
CA SER A 126 -9.25 19.54 2.80
C SER A 126 -9.33 18.68 1.54
N PHE A 127 -10.47 18.04 1.34
CA PHE A 127 -10.83 17.36 0.11
C PHE A 127 -12.05 18.05 -0.48
N THR A 128 -12.04 18.32 -1.79
CA THR A 128 -13.22 18.87 -2.46
C THR A 128 -14.38 17.87 -2.40
N ASN A 129 -15.61 18.38 -2.37
CA ASN A 129 -16.79 17.49 -2.35
C ASN A 129 -16.83 16.58 -3.55
N LYS A 130 -16.38 17.04 -4.72
CA LYS A 130 -16.25 16.20 -5.92
C LYS A 130 -15.39 14.97 -5.67
N VAL A 131 -14.22 15.12 -5.04
CA VAL A 131 -13.32 14.01 -4.67
C VAL A 131 -13.98 13.08 -3.64
N LYS A 132 -14.67 13.62 -2.63
CA LYS A 132 -15.39 12.80 -1.62
C LYS A 132 -16.48 11.94 -2.28
N PHE A 133 -17.25 12.50 -3.19
CA PHE A 133 -18.33 11.77 -3.87
C PHE A 133 -17.83 10.64 -4.77
N THR A 134 -16.59 10.66 -5.25
CA THR A 134 -16.05 9.54 -6.06
C THR A 134 -15.87 8.25 -5.26
N VAL A 135 -15.80 8.31 -3.95
CA VAL A 135 -15.71 7.12 -3.09
C VAL A 135 -17.00 6.30 -3.13
N VAL A 136 -18.15 6.93 -3.35
CA VAL A 136 -19.46 6.26 -3.40
C VAL A 136 -19.53 5.23 -4.53
N PRO A 137 -19.31 5.58 -5.81
CA PRO A 137 -19.34 4.59 -6.91
C PRO A 137 -18.27 3.51 -6.73
N ILE A 138 -17.12 3.81 -6.15
CA ILE A 138 -16.09 2.81 -5.86
C ILE A 138 -16.59 1.80 -4.82
N ALA A 139 -17.18 2.27 -3.72
CA ALA A 139 -17.75 1.41 -2.68
C ALA A 139 -18.89 0.54 -3.21
N VAL A 140 -19.80 1.14 -3.99
CA VAL A 140 -20.89 0.40 -4.67
C VAL A 140 -20.32 -0.65 -5.62
N GLY A 141 -19.33 -0.30 -6.44
CA GLY A 141 -18.70 -1.24 -7.38
C GLY A 141 -18.02 -2.41 -6.67
N VAL A 142 -17.28 -2.15 -5.58
CA VAL A 142 -16.67 -3.23 -4.77
C VAL A 142 -17.74 -4.10 -4.11
N PHE A 143 -18.84 -3.51 -3.63
CA PHE A 143 -19.97 -4.27 -3.10
C PHE A 143 -20.56 -5.22 -4.15
N LEU A 144 -20.82 -4.72 -5.35
CA LEU A 144 -21.34 -5.53 -6.45
C LEU A 144 -20.36 -6.65 -6.86
N ASN A 145 -19.06 -6.36 -6.89
CA ASN A 145 -18.01 -7.35 -7.19
C ASN A 145 -17.97 -8.48 -6.15
N SER A 146 -18.27 -8.17 -4.90
CA SER A 146 -18.20 -9.10 -3.78
C SER A 146 -19.54 -9.75 -3.44
N PHE A 147 -20.63 -9.35 -4.10
CA PHE A 147 -22.01 -9.65 -3.70
C PHE A 147 -22.28 -11.15 -3.48
N TYR A 148 -21.76 -12.00 -4.36
CA TYR A 148 -21.98 -13.44 -4.27
C TYR A 148 -21.07 -14.15 -3.24
N ASP A 149 -20.03 -13.46 -2.75
CA ASP A 149 -19.03 -14.01 -1.83
C ASP A 149 -19.16 -13.44 -0.40
N VAL A 150 -20.06 -12.47 -0.18
CA VAL A 150 -20.23 -11.86 1.15
C VAL A 150 -20.90 -12.84 2.11
N LYS A 151 -20.18 -13.21 3.18
CA LYS A 151 -20.70 -13.95 4.33
C LYS A 151 -20.37 -13.19 5.60
N PHE A 152 -21.36 -12.99 6.45
CA PHE A 152 -21.18 -12.24 7.69
C PHE A 152 -20.72 -13.17 8.83
N ASN A 153 -19.51 -12.89 9.32
CA ASN A 153 -18.97 -13.44 10.56
C ASN A 153 -18.60 -12.28 11.47
N LEU A 154 -19.24 -12.20 12.65
CA LEU A 154 -19.04 -11.06 13.57
C LEU A 154 -17.56 -10.88 13.97
N ILE A 155 -16.88 -11.96 14.33
CA ILE A 155 -15.45 -11.93 14.71
C ILE A 155 -14.60 -11.45 13.55
N GLY A 156 -14.86 -11.97 12.35
CA GLY A 156 -14.17 -11.56 11.14
C GLY A 156 -14.38 -10.09 10.78
N ILE A 157 -15.60 -9.57 10.97
CA ILE A 157 -15.93 -8.16 10.77
C ILE A 157 -15.18 -7.27 11.77
N ILE A 158 -15.09 -7.67 13.04
CA ILE A 158 -14.31 -6.94 14.06
C ILE A 158 -12.84 -6.88 13.64
N PHE A 159 -12.21 -8.00 13.27
CA PHE A 159 -10.82 -8.00 12.81
C PHE A 159 -10.62 -7.16 11.55
N ALA A 160 -11.53 -7.24 10.57
CA ALA A 160 -11.47 -6.42 9.38
C ALA A 160 -11.58 -4.92 9.69
N THR A 161 -12.48 -4.54 10.60
CA THR A 161 -12.67 -3.13 11.00
C THR A 161 -11.43 -2.57 11.71
N ILE A 162 -10.87 -3.32 12.66
CA ILE A 162 -9.61 -2.93 13.31
C ILE A 162 -8.50 -2.85 12.26
N GLY A 163 -8.43 -3.82 11.34
CA GLY A 163 -7.48 -3.84 10.24
C GLY A 163 -7.60 -2.59 9.36
N VAL A 164 -8.81 -2.13 9.03
CA VAL A 164 -9.06 -0.89 8.27
C VAL A 164 -8.52 0.33 9.00
N ILE A 165 -8.79 0.46 10.31
CA ILE A 165 -8.32 1.60 11.11
C ILE A 165 -6.80 1.63 11.15
N VAL A 166 -6.17 0.50 11.49
CA VAL A 166 -4.71 0.38 11.60
C VAL A 166 -4.01 0.59 10.26
N THR A 167 -4.56 0.04 9.17
CA THR A 167 -4.07 0.26 7.81
C THR A 167 -4.15 1.73 7.41
N SER A 168 -5.27 2.39 7.75
CA SER A 168 -5.46 3.80 7.45
C SER A 168 -4.46 4.69 8.18
N LEU A 169 -4.23 4.43 9.48
CA LEU A 169 -3.22 5.11 10.27
C LEU A 169 -1.82 4.89 9.70
N TYR A 170 -1.46 3.65 9.39
CA TYR A 170 -0.18 3.31 8.78
C TYR A 170 0.07 4.11 7.50
N GLN A 171 -0.89 4.08 6.57
CA GLN A 171 -0.74 4.75 5.28
C GLN A 171 -0.68 6.29 5.41
N VAL A 172 -1.47 6.87 6.31
CA VAL A 172 -1.39 8.30 6.60
C VAL A 172 -0.02 8.63 7.19
N TRP A 173 0.45 7.87 8.17
CA TRP A 173 1.75 8.14 8.82
C TRP A 173 2.94 7.94 7.89
N VAL A 174 2.89 7.03 6.91
CA VAL A 174 3.91 6.96 5.87
C VAL A 174 4.06 8.30 5.15
N GLY A 175 2.96 8.91 4.72
CA GLY A 175 2.99 10.21 4.04
C GLY A 175 3.38 11.37 4.95
N GLU A 176 2.81 11.42 6.17
CA GLU A 176 3.08 12.49 7.12
C GLU A 176 4.53 12.46 7.62
N LYS A 177 5.07 11.27 7.93
CA LYS A 177 6.47 11.15 8.37
C LYS A 177 7.47 11.48 7.27
N GLN A 178 7.18 11.17 6.01
CA GLN A 178 8.01 11.64 4.90
C GLN A 178 8.02 13.17 4.82
N SER A 179 6.87 13.81 5.00
CA SER A 179 6.74 15.26 4.98
C SER A 179 7.34 15.92 6.22
N GLU A 180 7.06 15.38 7.42
CA GLU A 180 7.56 15.91 8.71
C GLU A 180 9.10 15.93 8.77
N PHE A 181 9.72 14.81 8.39
CA PHE A 181 11.17 14.68 8.44
C PHE A 181 11.88 15.13 7.16
N GLN A 182 11.14 15.55 6.14
CA GLN A 182 11.70 15.91 4.83
C GLN A 182 12.64 14.79 4.30
N VAL A 183 12.13 13.58 4.26
CA VAL A 183 12.84 12.37 3.82
C VAL A 183 12.15 11.75 2.61
N ASN A 184 12.97 11.07 1.81
CA ASN A 184 12.45 10.29 0.69
C ASN A 184 12.00 8.89 1.14
N SER A 185 11.41 8.14 0.22
CA SER A 185 10.85 6.82 0.46
C SER A 185 11.89 5.81 0.94
N MET A 186 13.11 5.82 0.38
CA MET A 186 14.19 4.91 0.78
C MET A 186 14.67 5.22 2.20
N GLN A 187 14.82 6.50 2.53
CA GLN A 187 15.25 6.96 3.85
C GLN A 187 14.26 6.56 4.95
N LEU A 188 12.95 6.73 4.73
CA LEU A 188 11.94 6.34 5.70
C LEU A 188 11.84 4.81 5.83
N LEU A 189 11.84 4.10 4.70
CA LEU A 189 11.73 2.64 4.67
C LEU A 189 12.94 1.96 5.31
N LEU A 190 14.14 2.57 5.24
CA LEU A 190 15.36 2.08 5.90
C LEU A 190 15.21 1.95 7.43
N TYR A 191 14.40 2.80 8.06
CA TYR A 191 14.08 2.71 9.48
C TYR A 191 12.89 1.80 9.76
N GLN A 192 11.85 1.91 8.92
CA GLN A 192 10.61 1.15 9.14
C GLN A 192 10.81 -0.35 8.91
N ALA A 193 11.56 -0.77 7.88
CA ALA A 193 11.71 -2.17 7.54
C ALA A 193 12.36 -3.00 8.66
N PRO A 194 13.54 -2.64 9.20
CA PRO A 194 14.15 -3.42 10.28
C PRO A 194 13.35 -3.39 11.59
N LEU A 195 12.70 -2.26 11.91
CA LEU A 195 11.83 -2.18 13.10
C LEU A 195 10.61 -3.09 12.94
N SER A 196 9.98 -3.12 11.77
CA SER A 196 8.85 -4.02 11.50
C SER A 196 9.27 -5.48 11.50
N ALA A 197 10.42 -5.82 10.91
CA ALA A 197 10.96 -7.17 10.96
C ALA A 197 11.19 -7.62 12.41
N SER A 198 11.82 -6.77 13.25
CA SER A 198 12.05 -7.06 14.66
C SER A 198 10.74 -7.26 15.44
N LEU A 199 9.73 -6.42 15.21
CA LEU A 199 8.42 -6.59 15.85
C LEU A 199 7.71 -7.87 15.39
N LEU A 200 7.77 -8.20 14.11
CA LEU A 200 7.17 -9.43 13.57
C LEU A 200 7.81 -10.69 14.18
N LEU A 201 9.12 -10.68 14.52
CA LEU A 201 9.75 -11.80 15.20
C LEU A 201 9.10 -12.10 16.56
N PHE A 202 8.59 -11.09 17.28
CA PHE A 202 7.83 -11.29 18.53
C PHE A 202 6.39 -11.74 18.27
N VAL A 203 5.81 -11.39 17.12
CA VAL A 203 4.42 -11.73 16.74
C VAL A 203 4.33 -13.15 16.21
N ILE A 204 5.33 -13.63 15.48
CA ILE A 204 5.36 -14.96 14.84
C ILE A 204 4.99 -16.07 15.83
N PRO A 205 5.65 -16.25 17.00
CA PRO A 205 5.37 -17.36 17.90
C PRO A 205 3.97 -17.32 18.55
N ILE A 206 3.29 -16.16 18.50
CA ILE A 206 1.95 -15.97 19.05
C ILE A 206 0.88 -16.45 18.05
N PHE A 207 1.08 -16.21 16.78
CA PHE A 207 0.07 -16.42 15.72
C PHE A 207 0.39 -17.58 14.77
N GLU A 208 1.67 -17.98 14.68
CA GLU A 208 2.10 -19.07 13.82
C GLU A 208 2.69 -20.23 14.63
N ARG A 209 2.21 -21.44 14.36
CA ARG A 209 2.84 -22.65 14.89
C ARG A 209 4.08 -22.94 14.07
N LEU A 210 5.24 -22.51 14.58
CA LEU A 210 6.50 -22.82 13.94
C LEU A 210 6.79 -24.32 14.06
N PRO A 211 7.29 -25.00 13.01
CA PRO A 211 7.88 -26.32 13.14
C PRO A 211 8.98 -26.32 14.19
N ASN A 212 9.23 -27.48 14.83
CA ASN A 212 10.31 -27.61 15.80
C ASN A 212 11.63 -27.02 15.25
N PRO A 213 12.44 -26.30 16.07
CA PRO A 213 13.68 -25.66 15.61
C PRO A 213 14.62 -26.60 14.84
N GLN A 214 14.61 -27.89 15.21
CA GLN A 214 15.40 -28.93 14.52
C GLN A 214 14.86 -29.29 13.14
N THR A 215 13.55 -29.13 12.91
CA THR A 215 12.89 -29.41 11.64
C THR A 215 12.82 -28.14 10.77
N PHE A 216 12.95 -26.95 11.35
CA PHE A 216 12.79 -25.68 10.62
C PHE A 216 13.86 -25.50 9.53
N LEU A 217 15.13 -25.86 9.85
CA LEU A 217 16.24 -25.74 8.88
C LEU A 217 16.32 -26.90 7.88
N THR A 218 15.74 -28.06 8.23
CA THR A 218 15.77 -29.26 7.39
C THR A 218 14.44 -29.50 6.65
N ALA A 219 13.36 -28.82 7.05
CA ALA A 219 12.02 -29.04 6.52
C ALA A 219 11.79 -28.38 5.14
N TRP A 220 12.65 -27.43 4.74
CA TRP A 220 12.41 -26.66 3.52
C TRP A 220 13.43 -27.02 2.44
N PRO A 221 12.98 -27.60 1.30
CA PRO A 221 13.87 -27.85 0.17
C PRO A 221 14.44 -26.54 -0.37
N LEU A 222 15.61 -26.63 -1.03
CA LEU A 222 16.32 -25.47 -1.57
C LEU A 222 15.45 -24.61 -2.50
N GLU A 223 14.53 -25.24 -3.22
CA GLU A 223 13.57 -24.60 -4.09
C GLU A 223 12.65 -23.60 -3.31
N VAL A 224 12.19 -23.98 -2.12
CA VAL A 224 11.36 -23.09 -1.27
C VAL A 224 12.17 -21.88 -0.80
N ILE A 225 13.43 -22.11 -0.39
CA ILE A 225 14.32 -21.01 0.02
C ILE A 225 14.50 -20.03 -1.14
N PHE A 226 14.74 -20.54 -2.36
CA PHE A 226 14.88 -19.72 -3.56
C PHE A 226 13.59 -18.92 -3.84
N MET A 227 12.43 -19.57 -3.79
CA MET A 227 11.13 -18.93 -4.02
C MET A 227 10.82 -17.86 -2.96
N VAL A 228 11.14 -18.11 -1.69
CA VAL A 228 10.99 -17.15 -0.59
C VAL A 228 11.90 -15.94 -0.80
N LEU A 229 13.16 -16.13 -1.16
CA LEU A 229 14.07 -15.02 -1.46
C LEU A 229 13.64 -14.25 -2.70
N PHE A 230 13.21 -14.93 -3.75
CA PHE A 230 12.67 -14.30 -4.95
C PHE A 230 11.44 -13.43 -4.63
N SER A 231 10.50 -13.98 -3.84
CA SER A 231 9.34 -13.19 -3.37
C SER A 231 9.78 -11.98 -2.53
N GLY A 232 10.84 -12.12 -1.74
CA GLY A 232 11.45 -11.04 -0.97
C GLY A 232 11.97 -9.89 -1.84
N VAL A 233 12.59 -10.20 -2.98
CA VAL A 233 13.05 -9.18 -3.96
C VAL A 233 11.86 -8.44 -4.58
N ILE A 234 10.78 -9.17 -4.92
CA ILE A 234 9.55 -8.54 -5.40
C ILE A 234 8.94 -7.67 -4.30
N ALA A 235 8.92 -8.15 -3.04
CA ALA A 235 8.43 -7.40 -1.89
C ALA A 235 9.20 -6.09 -1.66
N PHE A 236 10.52 -6.09 -1.85
CA PHE A 236 11.33 -4.87 -1.82
C PHE A 236 10.81 -3.83 -2.82
N SER A 237 10.57 -4.23 -4.07
CA SER A 237 10.03 -3.34 -5.11
C SER A 237 8.62 -2.83 -4.77
N VAL A 238 7.77 -3.70 -4.22
CA VAL A 238 6.41 -3.33 -3.77
C VAL A 238 6.48 -2.33 -2.63
N ASN A 239 7.26 -2.61 -1.58
CA ASN A 239 7.38 -1.73 -0.41
C ASN A 239 7.93 -0.35 -0.82
N LEU A 240 9.00 -0.32 -1.60
CA LEU A 240 9.60 0.92 -2.06
C LEU A 240 8.62 1.75 -2.90
N SER A 241 7.89 1.11 -3.82
CA SER A 241 6.91 1.79 -4.66
C SER A 241 5.70 2.30 -3.86
N ILE A 242 5.25 1.58 -2.81
CA ILE A 242 4.19 2.05 -1.91
C ILE A 242 4.60 3.36 -1.23
N PHE A 243 5.78 3.38 -0.60
CA PHE A 243 6.31 4.57 0.07
C PHE A 243 6.50 5.72 -0.89
N TRP A 244 6.99 5.43 -2.12
CA TRP A 244 7.17 6.43 -3.14
C TRP A 244 5.84 7.03 -3.62
N ILE A 245 4.82 6.18 -3.89
CA ILE A 245 3.50 6.62 -4.33
C ILE A 245 2.84 7.48 -3.24
N ILE A 246 2.84 7.03 -1.99
CA ILE A 246 2.24 7.76 -0.87
C ILE A 246 2.93 9.12 -0.67
N GLY A 247 4.27 9.16 -0.68
CA GLY A 247 5.03 10.38 -0.48
C GLY A 247 4.91 11.40 -1.60
N ASN A 248 4.81 10.94 -2.85
CA ASN A 248 4.73 11.84 -4.01
C ASN A 248 3.28 12.12 -4.47
N THR A 249 2.30 11.39 -3.97
CA THR A 249 0.89 11.59 -4.32
C THR A 249 0.02 11.74 -3.08
N SER A 250 -0.55 10.67 -2.58
CA SER A 250 -1.27 10.61 -1.30
C SER A 250 -1.66 9.16 -0.93
N PRO A 251 -1.95 8.88 0.37
CA PRO A 251 -2.53 7.60 0.78
C PRO A 251 -3.85 7.27 0.07
N VAL A 252 -4.70 8.28 -0.18
CA VAL A 252 -5.96 8.09 -0.93
C VAL A 252 -5.69 7.62 -2.35
N THR A 253 -4.73 8.24 -3.07
CA THR A 253 -4.33 7.82 -4.42
C THR A 253 -3.81 6.38 -4.43
N TYR A 254 -3.02 5.98 -3.43
CA TYR A 254 -2.54 4.60 -3.31
C TYR A 254 -3.70 3.61 -3.14
N ASN A 255 -4.74 3.95 -2.36
CA ASN A 255 -5.93 3.09 -2.22
C ASN A 255 -6.76 3.01 -3.52
N MET A 256 -6.85 4.09 -4.29
CA MET A 256 -7.49 4.04 -5.62
C MET A 256 -6.79 3.02 -6.54
N VAL A 257 -5.46 2.98 -6.51
CA VAL A 257 -4.68 1.96 -7.22
C VAL A 257 -4.96 0.56 -6.67
N GLY A 258 -5.20 0.42 -5.36
CA GLY A 258 -5.63 -0.83 -4.73
C GLY A 258 -6.95 -1.35 -5.30
N HIS A 259 -7.95 -0.50 -5.47
CA HIS A 259 -9.22 -0.86 -6.10
C HIS A 259 -9.05 -1.22 -7.58
N LEU A 260 -8.18 -0.51 -8.31
CA LEU A 260 -7.83 -0.89 -9.68
C LEU A 260 -7.18 -2.27 -9.75
N LYS A 261 -6.24 -2.58 -8.85
CA LYS A 261 -5.64 -3.92 -8.75
C LYS A 261 -6.69 -5.00 -8.53
N PHE A 262 -7.67 -4.77 -7.67
CA PHE A 262 -8.76 -5.70 -7.43
C PHE A 262 -9.57 -5.99 -8.71
N CYS A 263 -9.96 -4.95 -9.45
CA CYS A 263 -10.64 -5.12 -10.75
C CYS A 263 -9.78 -5.91 -11.74
N LEU A 264 -8.48 -5.58 -11.84
CA LEU A 264 -7.56 -6.29 -12.74
C LEU A 264 -7.36 -7.76 -12.34
N THR A 265 -7.37 -8.06 -11.05
CA THR A 265 -7.28 -9.46 -10.57
C THR A 265 -8.51 -10.26 -10.95
N LEU A 266 -9.72 -9.69 -10.84
CA LEU A 266 -10.96 -10.33 -11.28
C LEU A 266 -10.99 -10.57 -12.79
N LEU A 267 -10.60 -9.56 -13.57
CA LEU A 267 -10.49 -9.68 -15.04
C LEU A 267 -9.42 -10.69 -15.44
N GLY A 268 -8.29 -10.71 -14.73
CA GLY A 268 -7.23 -11.69 -14.92
C GLY A 268 -7.68 -13.12 -14.63
N GLY A 269 -8.48 -13.32 -13.60
CA GLY A 269 -9.12 -14.61 -13.29
C GLY A 269 -9.99 -15.11 -14.45
N TYR A 270 -10.84 -14.23 -14.98
CA TYR A 270 -11.67 -14.53 -16.15
C TYR A 270 -10.85 -14.91 -17.38
N VAL A 271 -9.81 -14.11 -17.72
CA VAL A 271 -9.03 -14.31 -18.95
C VAL A 271 -8.09 -15.52 -18.85
N LEU A 272 -7.44 -15.74 -17.70
CA LEU A 272 -6.39 -16.74 -17.53
C LEU A 272 -6.92 -18.11 -17.09
N PHE A 273 -7.98 -18.12 -16.24
CA PHE A 273 -8.52 -19.34 -15.64
C PHE A 273 -9.91 -19.68 -16.14
N HIS A 274 -10.48 -18.85 -17.05
CA HIS A 274 -11.85 -18.99 -17.58
C HIS A 274 -12.92 -19.00 -16.46
N ASP A 275 -12.64 -18.32 -15.34
CA ASP A 275 -13.61 -18.15 -14.27
C ASP A 275 -14.83 -17.38 -14.79
N SER A 276 -16.05 -17.90 -14.58
CA SER A 276 -17.26 -17.22 -15.05
C SER A 276 -17.51 -15.95 -14.24
N LEU A 277 -17.49 -14.79 -14.90
CA LEU A 277 -17.91 -13.52 -14.29
C LEU A 277 -19.44 -13.43 -14.26
N GLN A 278 -20.00 -13.26 -13.07
CA GLN A 278 -21.41 -13.00 -12.86
C GLN A 278 -21.78 -11.57 -13.31
N PHE A 279 -23.03 -11.35 -13.71
CA PHE A 279 -23.49 -10.05 -14.20
C PHE A 279 -23.19 -8.88 -13.22
N LEU A 280 -23.45 -9.09 -11.91
CA LEU A 280 -23.16 -8.06 -10.90
C LEU A 280 -21.66 -7.76 -10.77
N GLN A 281 -20.79 -8.76 -10.95
CA GLN A 281 -19.35 -8.54 -10.93
C GLN A 281 -18.89 -7.69 -12.10
N VAL A 282 -19.43 -7.93 -13.31
CA VAL A 282 -19.14 -7.10 -14.49
C VAL A 282 -19.60 -5.65 -14.25
N LEU A 283 -20.84 -5.47 -13.76
CA LEU A 283 -21.36 -4.14 -13.41
C LEU A 283 -20.51 -3.46 -12.33
N GLY A 284 -20.09 -4.22 -11.33
CA GLY A 284 -19.22 -3.74 -10.24
C GLY A 284 -17.85 -3.29 -10.75
N ILE A 285 -17.22 -4.03 -11.67
CA ILE A 285 -15.95 -3.64 -12.30
C ILE A 285 -16.11 -2.29 -13.01
N PHE A 286 -17.12 -2.14 -13.86
CA PHE A 286 -17.35 -0.88 -14.59
C PHE A 286 -17.64 0.28 -13.64
N THR A 287 -18.46 0.07 -12.60
CA THR A 287 -18.78 1.11 -11.61
C THR A 287 -17.54 1.53 -10.83
N THR A 288 -16.69 0.58 -10.41
CA THR A 288 -15.42 0.86 -9.71
C THR A 288 -14.48 1.65 -10.62
N LEU A 289 -14.30 1.22 -11.88
CA LEU A 289 -13.43 1.90 -12.84
C LEU A 289 -13.91 3.33 -13.15
N ALA A 290 -15.22 3.54 -13.32
CA ALA A 290 -15.80 4.87 -13.49
C ALA A 290 -15.51 5.77 -12.30
N GLY A 291 -15.64 5.25 -11.07
CA GLY A 291 -15.30 5.98 -9.84
C GLY A 291 -13.81 6.35 -9.76
N ILE A 292 -12.90 5.44 -10.14
CA ILE A 292 -11.45 5.70 -10.16
C ILE A 292 -11.08 6.75 -11.21
N ILE A 293 -11.69 6.69 -12.40
CA ILE A 293 -11.48 7.68 -13.45
C ILE A 293 -11.97 9.06 -12.99
N ALA A 294 -13.16 9.14 -12.39
CA ALA A 294 -13.72 10.37 -11.84
C ALA A 294 -12.81 10.94 -10.73
N TYR A 295 -12.33 10.09 -9.80
CA TYR A 295 -11.37 10.48 -8.76
C TYR A 295 -10.11 11.10 -9.38
N THR A 296 -9.52 10.41 -10.35
CA THR A 296 -8.28 10.86 -11.01
C THR A 296 -8.49 12.20 -11.70
N HIS A 297 -9.62 12.37 -12.38
CA HIS A 297 -9.98 13.62 -13.06
C HIS A 297 -10.11 14.78 -12.06
N PHE A 298 -10.92 14.63 -11.02
CA PHE A 298 -11.13 15.69 -10.03
C PHE A 298 -9.88 15.99 -9.21
N LYS A 299 -9.07 14.98 -8.91
CA LYS A 299 -7.80 15.19 -8.20
C LYS A 299 -6.77 15.93 -9.04
N MET A 300 -6.74 15.69 -10.36
CA MET A 300 -5.89 16.47 -11.27
C MET A 300 -6.39 17.94 -11.42
N GLU A 301 -7.72 18.13 -11.46
CA GLU A 301 -8.31 19.48 -11.48
C GLU A 301 -7.95 20.27 -10.20
N GLU A 302 -8.05 19.63 -9.04
CA GLU A 302 -7.67 20.21 -7.74
C GLU A 302 -6.18 20.62 -7.73
N ARG A 303 -5.28 19.76 -8.23
CA ARG A 303 -3.86 20.07 -8.37
C ARG A 303 -3.59 21.26 -9.30
N LYS A 304 -4.28 21.35 -10.42
CA LYS A 304 -4.13 22.47 -11.36
C LYS A 304 -4.52 23.80 -10.70
N LYS A 305 -5.61 23.81 -9.93
CA LYS A 305 -6.08 25.03 -9.23
C LYS A 305 -5.11 25.52 -8.16
N LEU A 306 -4.35 24.62 -7.52
CA LEU A 306 -3.34 24.95 -6.53
C LEU A 306 -2.05 25.53 -7.14
N VAL A 307 -1.74 25.18 -8.38
CA VAL A 307 -0.53 25.62 -9.08
C VAL A 307 -0.72 26.97 -9.80
N LEU A 308 -1.92 27.24 -10.31
CA LEU A 308 -2.24 28.47 -11.07
C LEU A 308 -2.13 29.78 -10.24
N PRO A 309 -2.61 29.86 -8.97
CA PRO A 309 -2.50 31.10 -8.18
C PRO A 309 -1.07 31.52 -7.88
N SER A 310 -0.16 30.56 -7.68
CA SER A 310 1.25 30.85 -7.40
C SER A 310 2.01 31.39 -8.63
N ALA A 311 1.58 31.07 -9.83
CA ALA A 311 2.18 31.55 -11.07
C ALA A 311 1.68 32.96 -11.44
N GLU A 312 0.42 33.27 -11.12
CA GLU A 312 -0.15 34.62 -11.33
C GLU A 312 0.39 35.62 -10.30
N SER A 313 0.46 35.26 -9.01
CA SER A 313 1.04 36.14 -7.98
C SER A 313 2.52 36.44 -8.25
N SER A 314 3.30 35.44 -8.70
CA SER A 314 4.70 35.65 -9.09
C SER A 314 4.87 36.51 -10.36
N ARG A 315 3.87 36.57 -11.24
CA ARG A 315 3.84 37.45 -12.39
C ARG A 315 3.45 38.91 -12.00
N GLU A 316 2.53 39.06 -11.06
CA GLU A 316 2.15 40.38 -10.54
C GLU A 316 3.27 41.00 -9.69
N GLU A 317 3.93 40.23 -8.81
CA GLU A 317 5.10 40.72 -8.08
C GLU A 317 6.25 41.14 -9.01
N LYS A 318 6.51 40.40 -10.10
CA LYS A 318 7.51 40.77 -11.09
C LYS A 318 7.11 42.02 -11.89
N LYS A 319 5.83 42.29 -12.10
CA LYS A 319 5.37 43.52 -12.76
C LYS A 319 5.43 44.70 -11.83
N THR A 320 5.16 44.52 -10.54
CA THR A 320 5.22 45.61 -9.53
C THR A 320 6.66 46.02 -9.20
N ASN A 321 7.63 45.13 -9.31
CA ASN A 321 9.05 45.41 -9.11
C ASN A 321 9.77 45.95 -10.36
N LEU A 322 9.06 46.13 -11.47
CA LEU A 322 9.58 46.69 -12.74
C LEU A 322 9.05 48.11 -13.04
N ILE A 323 8.27 48.71 -12.13
CA ILE A 323 7.81 50.09 -12.11
C ILE A 323 8.50 50.82 -10.93
#